data_d3530ef7dc4022f0700348458fc4e895
#
_entry.id   d3530ef7dc4022f0700348458fc4e895
#
_cell.length_a   1.000
_cell.length_b   1.000
_cell.length_c   1.000
_cell.angle_alpha   90.00
_cell.angle_beta   90.00
_cell.angle_gamma   90.00
#
_symmetry.space_group_name_H-M   'P 1'
#
loop_
_entity.id
_entity.type
_entity.pdbx_description
1 polymer ?
#
loop_
_entity_poly.entity_id
_entity_poly.type
_entity_poly.pdbx_seq_one_letter_code
_entity_poly.pdbx_strand_id
1 'polypeptide(L)'
;ETSLQQWRFSHDKLREQALHSLSSEERIELHACIAQSIEKIYPGDAGRASQLALHYREAQQLTKAAHFYGEAGEVALRRGAPGEAAVLLEQARTLHSQVAQPRLAEIRVWRGLTEANFGLGRLREAESALRHLCMLGGIPLPTQSAHLLSMIARVGASLMGSRVGLF
;
A
#
# COMPACT_ATOMS: atom_id res chain seq x y z
N GLU A 1 2.17 24.18 -24.62
CA GLU A 1 3.08 23.14 -24.05
C GLU A 1 3.86 23.77 -22.91
N THR A 2 3.40 23.56 -21.67
CA THR A 2 4.09 24.06 -20.49
C THR A 2 5.22 23.07 -20.18
N SER A 3 6.44 23.40 -20.58
CA SER A 3 7.65 22.68 -20.22
C SER A 3 7.79 22.68 -18.68
N LEU A 4 7.55 21.54 -18.06
CA LEU A 4 7.84 21.33 -16.64
C LEU A 4 9.36 21.38 -16.48
N GLN A 5 9.88 22.49 -15.95
CA GLN A 5 11.29 22.59 -15.58
C GLN A 5 11.56 21.62 -14.43
N GLN A 6 12.31 20.55 -14.70
CA GLN A 6 12.78 19.62 -13.67
C GLN A 6 14.09 20.15 -13.09
N TRP A 7 14.08 20.50 -11.82
CA TRP A 7 15.28 20.85 -11.08
C TRP A 7 15.88 19.57 -10.46
N ARG A 8 17.19 19.39 -10.66
CA ARG A 8 17.94 18.25 -10.11
C ARG A 8 19.14 18.76 -9.35
N PHE A 9 19.33 18.33 -8.12
CA PHE A 9 20.59 18.57 -7.43
C PHE A 9 21.73 17.83 -8.13
N SER A 10 22.81 18.53 -8.44
CA SER A 10 24.00 17.95 -9.09
C SER A 10 24.79 17.01 -8.17
N HIS A 11 24.63 17.16 -6.85
CA HIS A 11 25.32 16.34 -5.84
C HIS A 11 24.34 15.93 -4.73
N ASP A 12 24.28 14.63 -4.44
CA ASP A 12 23.43 14.08 -3.36
C ASP A 12 23.78 14.67 -1.99
N LYS A 13 25.04 14.97 -1.72
CA LYS A 13 25.48 15.63 -0.48
C LYS A 13 24.87 17.02 -0.27
N LEU A 14 24.69 17.80 -1.31
CA LEU A 14 24.04 19.12 -1.20
C LEU A 14 22.56 18.96 -0.86
N ARG A 15 21.89 17.98 -1.46
CA ARG A 15 20.51 17.65 -1.12
C ARG A 15 20.39 17.19 0.34
N GLU A 16 21.28 16.31 0.79
CA GLU A 16 21.31 15.84 2.18
C GLU A 16 21.54 16.99 3.16
N GLN A 17 22.52 17.86 2.89
CA GLN A 17 22.78 19.03 3.73
C GLN A 17 21.58 19.99 3.79
N ALA A 18 20.94 20.25 2.64
CA ALA A 18 19.74 21.08 2.60
C ALA A 18 18.59 20.47 3.44
N LEU A 19 18.39 19.15 3.36
CA LEU A 19 17.40 18.45 4.19
C LEU A 19 17.77 18.46 5.68
N HIS A 20 19.05 18.35 6.01
CA HIS A 20 19.52 18.42 7.40
C HIS A 20 19.41 19.82 8.02
N SER A 21 19.42 20.89 7.22
CA SER A 21 19.26 22.25 7.71
C SER A 21 17.81 22.61 8.07
N LEU A 22 16.84 21.80 7.63
CA LEU A 22 15.41 22.01 7.93
C LEU A 22 15.07 21.51 9.33
N SER A 23 14.26 22.28 10.05
CA SER A 23 13.62 21.82 11.28
C SER A 23 12.67 20.65 11.03
N SER A 24 12.23 19.99 12.08
CA SER A 24 11.23 18.91 11.95
C SER A 24 9.92 19.41 11.34
N GLU A 25 9.49 20.60 11.73
CA GLU A 25 8.28 21.23 11.25
C GLU A 25 8.38 21.57 9.75
N GLU A 26 9.48 22.20 9.34
CA GLU A 26 9.73 22.53 7.93
C GLU A 26 9.78 21.28 7.05
N ARG A 27 10.32 20.17 7.53
CA ARG A 27 10.30 18.89 6.81
C ARG A 27 8.89 18.33 6.66
N ILE A 28 8.07 18.37 7.70
CA ILE A 28 6.66 17.95 7.67
C ILE A 28 5.90 18.76 6.62
N GLU A 29 6.04 20.09 6.65
CA GLU A 29 5.40 20.97 5.68
C GLU A 29 5.88 20.72 4.24
N LEU A 30 7.17 20.55 4.04
CA LEU A 30 7.75 20.24 2.74
C LEU A 30 7.18 18.95 2.16
N HIS A 31 7.14 17.88 2.96
CA HIS A 31 6.59 16.60 2.54
C HIS A 31 5.09 16.71 2.23
N ALA A 32 4.33 17.48 3.00
CA ALA A 32 2.92 17.75 2.73
C ALA A 32 2.73 18.49 1.39
N CYS A 33 3.52 19.52 1.14
CA CYS A 33 3.51 20.26 -0.13
C CYS A 33 3.84 19.38 -1.33
N ILE A 34 4.86 18.53 -1.22
CA ILE A 34 5.24 17.59 -2.29
C ILE A 34 4.09 16.61 -2.58
N ALA A 35 3.51 15.99 -1.55
CA ALA A 35 2.41 15.05 -1.73
C ALA A 35 1.21 15.70 -2.43
N GLN A 36 0.79 16.88 -1.98
CA GLN A 36 -0.32 17.64 -2.57
C GLN A 36 -0.02 18.03 -4.03
N SER A 37 1.22 18.40 -4.32
CA SER A 37 1.64 18.74 -5.69
C SER A 37 1.57 17.53 -6.61
N ILE A 38 2.00 16.35 -6.14
CA ILE A 38 1.90 15.10 -6.90
C ILE A 38 0.44 14.75 -7.17
N GLU A 39 -0.44 14.81 -6.17
CA GLU A 39 -1.87 14.54 -6.36
C GLU A 39 -2.52 15.51 -7.36
N LYS A 40 -2.13 16.80 -7.33
CA LYS A 40 -2.65 17.82 -8.23
C LYS A 40 -2.19 17.65 -9.68
N ILE A 41 -0.92 17.27 -9.88
CA ILE A 41 -0.31 17.14 -11.22
C ILE A 41 -0.70 15.81 -11.86
N TYR A 42 -0.84 14.75 -11.06
CA TYR A 42 -1.09 13.38 -11.50
C TYR A 42 -2.30 12.77 -10.79
N PRO A 43 -3.51 13.33 -10.98
CA PRO A 43 -4.69 12.88 -10.27
C PRO A 43 -5.01 11.41 -10.62
N GLY A 44 -5.11 10.56 -9.60
CA GLY A 44 -5.47 9.14 -9.77
C GLY A 44 -4.39 8.24 -10.38
N ASP A 45 -3.14 8.73 -10.51
CA ASP A 45 -2.03 7.89 -11.00
C ASP A 45 -1.58 6.90 -9.91
N ALA A 46 -2.12 5.69 -9.98
CA ALA A 46 -1.79 4.60 -9.08
C ALA A 46 -0.29 4.20 -9.13
N GLY A 47 0.43 4.52 -10.19
CA GLY A 47 1.86 4.30 -10.30
C GLY A 47 2.68 5.13 -9.32
N ARG A 48 2.10 6.21 -8.78
CA ARG A 48 2.73 7.09 -7.79
C ARG A 48 2.30 6.83 -6.36
N ALA A 49 1.45 5.83 -6.13
CA ALA A 49 0.89 5.56 -4.82
C ALA A 49 1.97 5.32 -3.75
N SER A 50 3.05 4.59 -4.06
CA SER A 50 4.16 4.38 -3.12
C SER A 50 4.91 5.67 -2.76
N GLN A 51 5.07 6.57 -3.74
CA GLN A 51 5.69 7.89 -3.53
C GLN A 51 4.79 8.78 -2.65
N LEU A 52 3.50 8.82 -2.93
CA LEU A 52 2.52 9.54 -2.13
C LEU A 52 2.44 9.02 -0.70
N ALA A 53 2.44 7.69 -0.53
CA ALA A 53 2.43 7.05 0.77
C ALA A 53 3.63 7.50 1.64
N LEU A 54 4.82 7.52 1.05
CA LEU A 54 6.04 7.97 1.72
C LEU A 54 5.92 9.43 2.15
N HIS A 55 5.57 10.34 1.22
CA HIS A 55 5.48 11.76 1.53
C HIS A 55 4.38 12.07 2.56
N TYR A 56 3.21 11.42 2.49
CA TYR A 56 2.18 11.58 3.51
C TYR A 56 2.57 11.03 4.87
N ARG A 57 3.37 9.95 4.92
CA ARG A 57 3.91 9.44 6.18
C ARG A 57 4.87 10.43 6.82
N GLU A 58 5.83 10.96 6.06
CA GLU A 58 6.79 11.97 6.52
C GLU A 58 6.09 13.29 6.90
N ALA A 59 4.99 13.61 6.24
CA ALA A 59 4.11 14.74 6.58
C ALA A 59 3.19 14.46 7.78
N GLN A 60 3.34 13.31 8.46
CA GLN A 60 2.49 12.87 9.57
C GLN A 60 0.99 12.79 9.26
N GLN A 61 0.62 12.76 7.99
CA GLN A 61 -0.76 12.55 7.54
C GLN A 61 -1.06 11.05 7.41
N LEU A 62 -1.09 10.36 8.55
CA LEU A 62 -1.08 8.90 8.65
C LEU A 62 -2.28 8.24 7.96
N THR A 63 -3.46 8.88 7.97
CA THR A 63 -4.66 8.38 7.28
C THR A 63 -4.45 8.29 5.77
N LYS A 64 -3.90 9.34 5.17
CA LYS A 64 -3.58 9.37 3.73
C LYS A 64 -2.43 8.41 3.41
N ALA A 65 -1.40 8.38 4.25
CA ALA A 65 -0.29 7.45 4.09
C ALA A 65 -0.78 5.99 4.06
N ALA A 66 -1.65 5.59 4.99
CA ALA A 66 -2.23 4.26 5.04
C ALA A 66 -3.02 3.93 3.76
N HIS A 67 -3.84 4.87 3.29
CA HIS A 67 -4.58 4.74 2.04
C HIS A 67 -3.66 4.47 0.84
N PHE A 68 -2.64 5.31 0.65
CA PHE A 68 -1.73 5.18 -0.48
C PHE A 68 -0.78 3.98 -0.37
N TYR A 69 -0.38 3.55 0.83
CA TYR A 69 0.32 2.28 1.01
C TYR A 69 -0.54 1.09 0.60
N GLY A 70 -1.85 1.11 0.94
CA GLY A 70 -2.81 0.10 0.49
C GLY A 70 -2.92 0.03 -1.03
N GLU A 71 -3.07 1.18 -1.70
CA GLU A 71 -3.11 1.28 -3.16
C GLU A 71 -1.81 0.81 -3.82
N ALA A 72 -0.66 1.21 -3.29
CA ALA A 72 0.65 0.78 -3.78
C ALA A 72 0.81 -0.74 -3.69
N GLY A 73 0.38 -1.35 -2.59
CA GLY A 73 0.38 -2.79 -2.40
C GLY A 73 -0.50 -3.51 -3.43
N GLU A 74 -1.70 -2.99 -3.71
CA GLU A 74 -2.57 -3.53 -4.76
C GLU A 74 -1.95 -3.40 -6.17
N VAL A 75 -1.26 -2.29 -6.44
CA VAL A 75 -0.50 -2.12 -7.69
C VAL A 75 0.59 -3.16 -7.82
N ALA A 76 1.35 -3.41 -6.75
CA ALA A 76 2.41 -4.42 -6.72
C ALA A 76 1.86 -5.83 -6.95
N LEU A 77 0.71 -6.19 -6.33
CA LEU A 77 0.02 -7.47 -6.60
C LEU A 77 -0.36 -7.62 -8.08
N ARG A 78 -0.98 -6.58 -8.67
CA ARG A 78 -1.34 -6.60 -10.09
C ARG A 78 -0.14 -6.77 -11.02
N ARG A 79 1.04 -6.30 -10.62
CA ARG A 79 2.30 -6.46 -11.37
C ARG A 79 2.97 -7.82 -11.16
N GLY A 80 2.45 -8.65 -10.25
CA GLY A 80 3.03 -9.95 -9.91
C GLY A 80 4.27 -9.81 -9.02
N ALA A 81 4.32 -8.79 -8.17
CA ALA A 81 5.39 -8.51 -7.22
C ALA A 81 4.91 -8.73 -5.76
N PRO A 82 4.63 -9.98 -5.33
CA PRO A 82 4.04 -10.24 -4.01
C PRO A 82 4.97 -9.85 -2.85
N GLY A 83 6.29 -9.86 -3.05
CA GLY A 83 7.26 -9.43 -2.04
C GLY A 83 7.14 -7.93 -1.73
N GLU A 84 7.08 -7.10 -2.78
CA GLU A 84 6.86 -5.65 -2.64
C GLU A 84 5.48 -5.37 -2.04
N ALA A 85 4.46 -6.07 -2.52
CA ALA A 85 3.11 -5.93 -2.02
C ALA A 85 3.00 -6.22 -0.51
N ALA A 86 3.63 -7.30 -0.03
CA ALA A 86 3.62 -7.65 1.38
C ALA A 86 4.20 -6.51 2.24
N VAL A 87 5.32 -5.93 1.81
CA VAL A 87 5.96 -4.81 2.54
C VAL A 87 5.05 -3.59 2.60
N LEU A 88 4.48 -3.18 1.47
CA LEU A 88 3.62 -2.00 1.37
C LEU A 88 2.32 -2.17 2.18
N LEU A 89 1.69 -3.34 2.08
CA LEU A 89 0.46 -3.66 2.81
C LEU A 89 0.69 -3.77 4.32
N GLU A 90 1.86 -4.25 4.77
CA GLU A 90 2.23 -4.23 6.18
C GLU A 90 2.41 -2.79 6.72
N GLN A 91 2.97 -1.88 5.90
CA GLN A 91 3.00 -0.46 6.26
C GLN A 91 1.57 0.10 6.41
N ALA A 92 0.68 -0.19 5.46
CA ALA A 92 -0.72 0.21 5.56
C ALA A 92 -1.39 -0.35 6.82
N ARG A 93 -1.21 -1.63 7.12
CA ARG A 93 -1.76 -2.30 8.30
C ARG A 93 -1.28 -1.65 9.61
N THR A 94 0.02 -1.37 9.68
CA THR A 94 0.61 -0.73 10.86
C THR A 94 0.03 0.67 11.09
N LEU A 95 -0.16 1.44 10.03
CA LEU A 95 -0.78 2.77 10.13
C LEU A 95 -2.28 2.67 10.47
N HIS A 96 -3.00 1.66 9.96
CA HIS A 96 -4.41 1.42 10.32
C HIS A 96 -4.60 1.17 11.83
N SER A 97 -3.62 0.58 12.51
CA SER A 97 -3.70 0.40 13.97
C SER A 97 -3.52 1.71 14.76
N GLN A 98 -3.01 2.77 14.13
CA GLN A 98 -2.74 4.06 14.76
C GLN A 98 -3.82 5.11 14.50
N VAL A 99 -4.64 4.92 13.47
CA VAL A 99 -5.66 5.89 13.05
C VAL A 99 -6.98 5.19 12.75
N ALA A 100 -8.10 5.90 13.00
CA ALA A 100 -9.40 5.38 12.61
C ALA A 100 -9.52 5.31 11.08
N GLN A 101 -9.80 4.13 10.56
CA GLN A 101 -9.98 3.89 9.13
C GLN A 101 -11.35 3.28 8.84
N PRO A 102 -11.91 3.51 7.64
CA PRO A 102 -13.10 2.79 7.20
C PRO A 102 -12.81 1.27 7.19
N ARG A 103 -13.77 0.49 7.72
CA ARG A 103 -13.66 -0.99 7.75
C ARG A 103 -13.32 -1.60 6.38
N LEU A 104 -13.82 -0.99 5.31
CA LEU A 104 -13.54 -1.45 3.95
C LEU A 104 -12.06 -1.33 3.58
N ALA A 105 -11.38 -0.26 4.01
CA ALA A 105 -9.94 -0.08 3.77
C ALA A 105 -9.13 -1.17 4.49
N GLU A 106 -9.51 -1.50 5.73
CA GLU A 106 -8.88 -2.58 6.48
C GLU A 106 -9.09 -3.95 5.82
N ILE A 107 -10.30 -4.25 5.37
CA ILE A 107 -10.62 -5.48 4.61
C ILE A 107 -9.74 -5.60 3.36
N ARG A 108 -9.55 -4.50 2.61
CA ARG A 108 -8.69 -4.48 1.41
C ARG A 108 -7.24 -4.84 1.74
N VAL A 109 -6.70 -4.27 2.82
CA VAL A 109 -5.32 -4.56 3.26
C VAL A 109 -5.15 -6.02 3.66
N TRP A 110 -6.05 -6.57 4.48
CA TRP A 110 -5.97 -7.98 4.90
C TRP A 110 -6.15 -8.96 3.74
N ARG A 111 -7.02 -8.64 2.78
CA ARG A 111 -7.15 -9.41 1.55
C ARG A 111 -5.85 -9.41 0.76
N GLY A 112 -5.25 -8.24 0.56
CA GLY A 112 -3.97 -8.11 -0.15
C GLY A 112 -2.83 -8.84 0.55
N LEU A 113 -2.76 -8.79 1.89
CA LEU A 113 -1.78 -9.55 2.68
C LEU A 113 -1.97 -11.07 2.54
N THR A 114 -3.22 -11.55 2.50
CA THR A 114 -3.51 -12.97 2.25
C THR A 114 -2.93 -13.39 0.90
N GLU A 115 -3.20 -12.62 -0.15
CA GLU A 115 -2.74 -12.89 -1.51
C GLU A 115 -1.22 -12.81 -1.62
N ALA A 116 -0.60 -11.75 -1.10
CA ALA A 116 0.84 -11.56 -1.14
C ALA A 116 1.59 -12.70 -0.45
N ASN A 117 1.17 -13.07 0.76
CA ASN A 117 1.80 -14.15 1.51
C ASN A 117 1.58 -15.52 0.86
N PHE A 118 0.41 -15.77 0.27
CA PHE A 118 0.17 -16.99 -0.50
C PHE A 118 1.10 -17.06 -1.73
N GLY A 119 1.24 -15.96 -2.48
CA GLY A 119 2.14 -15.87 -3.63
C GLY A 119 3.63 -16.08 -3.27
N LEU A 120 4.00 -15.78 -2.02
CA LEU A 120 5.35 -16.02 -1.48
C LEU A 120 5.54 -17.42 -0.87
N GLY A 121 4.51 -18.27 -0.85
CA GLY A 121 4.53 -19.57 -0.17
C GLY A 121 4.53 -19.47 1.36
N ARG A 122 4.27 -18.31 1.93
CA ARG A 122 4.17 -18.05 3.38
C ARG A 122 2.79 -18.43 3.88
N LEU A 123 2.50 -19.75 3.92
CA LEU A 123 1.16 -20.27 4.17
C LEU A 123 0.60 -19.92 5.56
N ARG A 124 1.45 -19.87 6.59
CA ARG A 124 1.02 -19.51 7.96
C ARG A 124 0.60 -18.06 8.06
N GLU A 125 1.34 -17.16 7.43
CA GLU A 125 1.05 -15.73 7.38
C GLU A 125 -0.20 -15.45 6.53
N ALA A 126 -0.35 -16.17 5.41
CA ALA A 126 -1.56 -16.10 4.58
C ALA A 126 -2.79 -16.59 5.34
N GLU A 127 -2.69 -17.67 6.10
CA GLU A 127 -3.75 -18.18 6.96
C GLU A 127 -4.12 -17.15 8.05
N SER A 128 -3.12 -16.58 8.72
CA SER A 128 -3.35 -15.55 9.73
C SER A 128 -4.08 -14.33 9.16
N ALA A 129 -3.65 -13.84 8.01
CA ALA A 129 -4.29 -12.73 7.33
C ALA A 129 -5.74 -13.06 6.92
N LEU A 130 -5.98 -14.28 6.39
CA LEU A 130 -7.33 -14.74 6.04
C LEU A 130 -8.25 -14.82 7.26
N ARG A 131 -7.74 -15.26 8.41
CA ARG A 131 -8.53 -15.30 9.67
C ARG A 131 -8.99 -13.90 10.08
N HIS A 132 -8.12 -12.91 10.00
CA HIS A 132 -8.48 -11.52 10.25
C HIS A 132 -9.50 -10.99 9.24
N LEU A 133 -9.32 -11.29 7.97
CA LEU A 133 -10.26 -10.93 6.91
C LEU A 133 -11.66 -11.51 7.18
N CYS A 134 -11.74 -12.80 7.52
CA CYS A 134 -13.00 -13.46 7.85
C CYS A 134 -13.67 -12.84 9.09
N MET A 135 -12.89 -12.55 10.12
CA MET A 135 -13.40 -11.91 11.35
C MET A 135 -13.97 -10.52 11.04
N LEU A 136 -13.26 -9.71 10.25
CA LEU A 136 -13.76 -8.42 9.80
C LEU A 136 -15.01 -8.54 8.91
N GLY A 137 -15.06 -9.56 8.05
CA GLY A 137 -16.19 -9.82 7.15
C GLY A 137 -17.41 -10.45 7.83
N GLY A 138 -17.28 -10.92 9.08
CA GLY A 138 -18.32 -11.73 9.73
C GLY A 138 -18.53 -13.10 9.07
N ILE A 139 -17.51 -13.61 8.38
CA ILE A 139 -17.57 -14.89 7.66
C ILE A 139 -17.08 -15.99 8.61
N PRO A 140 -17.84 -17.10 8.79
CA PRO A 140 -17.42 -18.19 9.63
C PRO A 140 -16.15 -18.84 9.05
N LEU A 141 -15.17 -19.08 9.92
CA LEU A 141 -13.93 -19.77 9.53
C LEU A 141 -14.19 -21.26 9.33
N PRO A 142 -13.72 -21.86 8.24
CA PRO A 142 -13.80 -23.30 8.06
C PRO A 142 -12.91 -24.00 9.07
N THR A 143 -13.43 -25.10 9.66
CA THR A 143 -12.74 -25.90 10.67
C THR A 143 -11.67 -26.84 10.08
N GLN A 144 -11.73 -27.08 8.77
CA GLN A 144 -10.79 -27.97 8.07
C GLN A 144 -9.72 -27.20 7.32
N SER A 145 -8.46 -27.57 7.49
CA SER A 145 -7.31 -26.93 6.83
C SER A 145 -7.39 -26.94 5.30
N ALA A 146 -7.97 -27.98 4.70
CA ALA A 146 -8.18 -28.08 3.26
C ALA A 146 -9.15 -27.00 2.72
N HIS A 147 -10.18 -26.66 3.48
CA HIS A 147 -11.11 -25.57 3.15
C HIS A 147 -10.46 -24.19 3.27
N LEU A 148 -9.58 -24.00 4.27
CA LEU A 148 -8.80 -22.77 4.42
C LEU A 148 -7.89 -22.54 3.21
N LEU A 149 -7.15 -23.56 2.77
CA LEU A 149 -6.30 -23.48 1.58
C LEU A 149 -7.11 -23.17 0.32
N SER A 150 -8.32 -23.74 0.17
CA SER A 150 -9.19 -23.42 -0.96
C SER A 150 -9.71 -21.98 -0.93
N MET A 151 -9.97 -21.43 0.25
CA MET A 151 -10.35 -20.02 0.40
C MET A 151 -9.19 -19.08 0.08
N ILE A 152 -7.98 -19.37 0.54
CA ILE A 152 -6.78 -18.61 0.20
C ILE A 152 -6.56 -18.60 -1.32
N ALA A 153 -6.65 -19.76 -1.95
CA ALA A 153 -6.52 -19.90 -3.40
C ALA A 153 -7.60 -19.11 -4.16
N ARG A 154 -8.85 -19.07 -3.67
CA ARG A 154 -9.92 -18.25 -4.27
C ARG A 154 -9.69 -16.77 -4.15
N VAL A 155 -9.17 -16.28 -3.00
CA VAL A 155 -8.80 -14.89 -2.81
C VAL A 155 -7.72 -14.49 -3.82
N GLY A 156 -6.72 -15.35 -4.05
CA GLY A 156 -5.68 -15.14 -5.06
C GLY A 156 -6.19 -15.26 -6.51
N ALA A 157 -7.08 -16.22 -6.80
CA ALA A 157 -7.61 -16.46 -8.14
C ALA A 157 -8.62 -15.38 -8.61
N SER A 158 -9.35 -14.77 -7.67
CA SER A 158 -10.33 -13.71 -7.99
C SER A 158 -9.72 -12.52 -8.71
N LEU A 159 -8.43 -12.28 -8.55
CA LEU A 159 -7.68 -11.22 -9.23
C LEU A 159 -7.00 -11.68 -10.52
N MET A 160 -6.72 -12.99 -10.67
CA MET A 160 -6.27 -13.54 -11.96
C MET A 160 -7.42 -13.65 -12.96
N GLY A 161 -8.65 -13.93 -12.51
CA GLY A 161 -9.83 -14.05 -13.37
C GLY A 161 -10.28 -12.73 -14.01
N SER A 162 -10.00 -11.58 -13.39
CA SER A 162 -10.27 -10.27 -13.99
C SER A 162 -9.27 -9.88 -15.09
N ARG A 163 -8.21 -10.66 -15.32
CA ARG A 163 -7.24 -10.46 -16.43
C ARG A 163 -7.62 -11.15 -17.73
N VAL A 164 -8.60 -12.05 -17.73
CA VAL A 164 -8.95 -12.86 -18.91
C VAL A 164 -10.15 -12.30 -19.70
N GLY A 165 -10.73 -11.20 -19.28
CA GLY A 165 -11.94 -10.60 -19.85
C GLY A 165 -11.74 -9.44 -20.82
N LEU A 166 -10.54 -9.25 -21.41
CA LEU A 166 -10.27 -8.21 -22.42
C LEU A 166 -9.31 -8.76 -23.50
N PHE A 167 -9.86 -9.61 -24.35
CA PHE A 167 -9.44 -9.76 -25.76
C PHE A 167 -10.69 -9.89 -26.62
#